data_fb75df14c8820fe41cb669aeb7959729
#
_entry.id   fb75df14c8820fe41cb669aeb7959729
#
_cell.length_a   1.000
_cell.length_b   1.000
_cell.length_c   1.000
_cell.angle_alpha   90.00
_cell.angle_beta   90.00
_cell.angle_gamma   90.00
#
_symmetry.space_group_name_H-M   'P 1'
#
loop_
_entity.id
_entity.type
_entity.pdbx_description
1 polymer ?
#
loop_
_entity_poly.entity_id
_entity_poly.type
_entity_poly.pdbx_seq_one_letter_code
_entity_poly.pdbx_strand_id
1 'polypeptide(L)'
;MRRQLVLLVAAFALAAGVASADAGDRKDLQLFNDVAASVNRYTQFTIFDDVNVEVKDGIVTLSGNVTMPYKRNDIHERVANVDGVQQVRNNLKVLPVSTSDDQLRYRIARAIYDNPHFWNYAIGPNPPIHIVVEHGHVTLTGVVNNDTDRVIARSLAYQFPAMSVKNELKTNAEMRDLLETIK
;
A
#
# COMPACT_ATOMS: atom_id res chain seq x y z
N MET A 1 12.86 -19.47 12.66
CA MET A 1 11.54 -18.93 12.30
C MET A 1 11.78 -17.89 11.22
N ARG A 2 11.48 -18.21 9.96
CA ARG A 2 11.63 -17.27 8.83
C ARG A 2 10.43 -16.32 8.86
N ARG A 3 10.71 -15.04 9.06
CA ARG A 3 9.70 -13.97 9.04
C ARG A 3 9.28 -13.73 7.58
N GLN A 4 8.02 -13.89 7.28
CA GLN A 4 7.43 -13.48 6.01
C GLN A 4 7.30 -11.97 5.98
N LEU A 5 7.68 -11.39 4.86
CA LEU A 5 7.69 -9.95 4.66
C LEU A 5 6.44 -9.53 3.88
N VAL A 6 5.56 -8.81 4.53
CA VAL A 6 4.42 -8.13 3.89
C VAL A 6 4.78 -6.65 3.80
N LEU A 7 5.02 -6.17 2.59
CA LEU A 7 5.37 -4.78 2.32
C LEU A 7 4.26 -4.06 1.55
N LEU A 8 3.89 -2.92 2.08
CA LEU A 8 2.95 -1.98 1.46
C LEU A 8 3.59 -1.34 0.22
N VAL A 9 2.83 -1.23 -0.87
CA VAL A 9 3.33 -0.60 -2.10
C VAL A 9 3.36 0.92 -1.95
N ALA A 10 4.48 1.42 -1.42
CA ALA A 10 4.83 2.83 -1.51
C ALA A 10 6.15 2.94 -2.28
N ALA A 11 6.14 3.61 -3.43
CA ALA A 11 7.31 3.77 -4.27
C ALA A 11 8.37 4.63 -3.59
N PHE A 12 9.53 4.06 -3.30
CA PHE A 12 10.72 4.82 -2.93
C PHE A 12 11.92 4.29 -3.71
N ALA A 13 12.50 5.15 -4.54
CA ALA A 13 13.78 4.88 -5.19
C ALA A 13 14.90 5.44 -4.30
N LEU A 14 15.76 4.57 -3.75
CA LEU A 14 17.02 5.00 -3.16
C LEU A 14 18.18 4.05 -3.55
N ALA A 15 19.29 4.67 -3.90
CA ALA A 15 20.51 4.03 -4.38
C ALA A 15 21.44 3.61 -3.24
N ALA A 16 22.07 2.44 -3.43
CA ALA A 16 23.41 1.96 -3.13
C ALA A 16 23.98 1.98 -1.70
N GLY A 17 24.19 0.78 -1.17
CA GLY A 17 25.20 0.43 -0.19
C GLY A 17 25.58 -1.04 -0.33
N VAL A 18 26.83 -1.35 -0.70
CA VAL A 18 27.30 -2.71 -1.05
C VAL A 18 27.61 -3.49 0.23
N ALA A 19 26.75 -4.43 0.59
CA ALA A 19 27.10 -5.59 1.40
C ALA A 19 26.66 -6.83 0.62
N SER A 20 27.41 -7.92 0.70
CA SER A 20 27.16 -9.16 -0.06
C SER A 20 25.82 -9.79 0.33
N ALA A 21 24.74 -9.25 -0.19
CA ALA A 21 23.44 -9.90 -0.18
C ALA A 21 23.51 -11.09 -1.14
N ASP A 22 22.88 -12.19 -0.79
CA ASP A 22 22.74 -13.34 -1.67
C ASP A 22 22.11 -12.88 -2.99
N ALA A 23 22.58 -13.41 -4.12
CA ALA A 23 22.12 -13.02 -5.45
C ALA A 23 20.59 -13.24 -5.62
N GLY A 24 20.00 -14.13 -4.82
CA GLY A 24 18.55 -14.35 -4.75
C GLY A 24 17.81 -13.16 -4.13
N ASP A 25 18.27 -12.69 -2.98
CA ASP A 25 17.63 -11.59 -2.25
C ASP A 25 17.68 -10.28 -3.04
N ARG A 26 18.78 -10.02 -3.77
CA ARG A 26 18.87 -8.85 -4.67
C ARG A 26 17.89 -8.92 -5.84
N LYS A 27 17.67 -10.10 -6.40
CA LYS A 27 16.69 -10.30 -7.47
C LYS A 27 15.27 -10.08 -6.97
N ASP A 28 14.95 -10.58 -5.79
CA ASP A 28 13.63 -10.42 -5.20
C ASP A 28 13.35 -8.95 -4.83
N LEU A 29 14.34 -8.20 -4.33
CA LEU A 29 14.19 -6.77 -4.06
C LEU A 29 13.99 -5.95 -5.34
N GLN A 30 14.72 -6.26 -6.42
CA GLN A 30 14.52 -5.61 -7.71
C GLN A 30 13.13 -5.94 -8.25
N LEU A 31 12.75 -7.20 -8.23
CA LEU A 31 11.44 -7.65 -8.68
C LEU A 31 10.30 -7.01 -7.86
N PHE A 32 10.48 -6.88 -6.54
CA PHE A 32 9.54 -6.15 -5.68
C PHE A 32 9.36 -4.69 -6.17
N ASN A 33 10.44 -3.98 -6.44
CA ASN A 33 10.38 -2.60 -6.91
C ASN A 33 9.68 -2.49 -8.28
N ASP A 34 9.94 -3.41 -9.20
CA ASP A 34 9.33 -3.43 -10.52
C ASP A 34 7.82 -3.73 -10.44
N VAL A 35 7.44 -4.68 -9.59
CA VAL A 35 6.03 -5.01 -9.30
C VAL A 35 5.33 -3.83 -8.65
N ALA A 36 5.93 -3.22 -7.62
CA ALA A 36 5.39 -2.04 -6.95
C ALA A 36 5.16 -0.88 -7.92
N ALA A 37 6.15 -0.62 -8.80
CA ALA A 37 6.03 0.39 -9.84
C ALA A 37 4.93 0.05 -10.86
N SER A 38 4.74 -1.22 -11.20
CA SER A 38 3.67 -1.66 -12.11
C SER A 38 2.28 -1.42 -11.51
N VAL A 39 2.09 -1.74 -10.23
CA VAL A 39 0.83 -1.46 -9.50
C VAL A 39 0.59 0.04 -9.39
N ASN A 40 1.60 0.83 -8.99
CA ASN A 40 1.46 2.27 -8.83
C ASN A 40 1.16 3.02 -10.15
N ARG A 41 1.57 2.48 -11.30
CA ARG A 41 1.23 3.01 -12.64
C ARG A 41 -0.14 2.60 -13.15
N TYR A 42 -0.88 1.80 -12.38
CA TYR A 42 -2.25 1.42 -12.76
C TYR A 42 -3.20 2.60 -12.54
N THR A 43 -3.73 3.14 -13.61
CA THR A 43 -4.54 4.38 -13.61
C THR A 43 -5.86 4.28 -12.83
N GLN A 44 -6.35 3.07 -12.58
CA GLN A 44 -7.55 2.83 -11.78
C GLN A 44 -7.22 2.54 -10.30
N PHE A 45 -5.95 2.50 -9.93
CA PHE A 45 -5.54 2.40 -8.53
C PHE A 45 -5.87 3.70 -7.82
N THR A 46 -6.55 3.61 -6.68
CA THR A 46 -7.05 4.77 -5.95
C THR A 46 -6.64 4.73 -4.49
N ILE A 47 -6.78 5.84 -3.79
CA ILE A 47 -6.56 5.93 -2.34
C ILE A 47 -7.54 5.05 -1.51
N PHE A 48 -8.52 4.42 -2.15
CA PHE A 48 -9.47 3.51 -1.50
C PHE A 48 -9.12 2.04 -1.73
N ASP A 49 -8.06 1.77 -2.46
CA ASP A 49 -7.50 0.44 -2.67
C ASP A 49 -6.24 0.28 -1.79
N ASP A 50 -5.99 -0.91 -1.31
CA ASP A 50 -4.78 -1.27 -0.57
C ASP A 50 -4.20 -2.54 -1.18
N VAL A 51 -2.97 -2.48 -1.66
CA VAL A 51 -2.28 -3.62 -2.29
C VAL A 51 -0.92 -3.81 -1.64
N ASN A 52 -0.78 -4.93 -0.97
CA ASN A 52 0.47 -5.37 -0.38
C ASN A 52 1.13 -6.39 -1.31
N VAL A 53 2.42 -6.24 -1.51
CA VAL A 53 3.25 -7.11 -2.35
C VAL A 53 4.27 -7.83 -1.49
N GLU A 54 4.37 -9.15 -1.65
CA GLU A 54 5.44 -9.98 -1.11
C GLU A 54 6.09 -10.70 -2.28
N VAL A 55 7.43 -10.68 -2.36
CA VAL A 55 8.19 -11.39 -3.38
C VAL A 55 9.13 -12.39 -2.72
N LYS A 56 9.13 -13.61 -3.25
CA LYS A 56 10.04 -14.67 -2.81
C LYS A 56 10.31 -15.64 -3.95
N ASP A 57 11.58 -15.81 -4.30
CA ASP A 57 12.04 -16.74 -5.34
C ASP A 57 11.27 -16.57 -6.66
N GLY A 58 10.98 -15.30 -7.06
CA GLY A 58 10.20 -14.97 -8.25
C GLY A 58 8.68 -15.21 -8.12
N ILE A 59 8.19 -15.65 -6.97
CA ILE A 59 6.76 -15.79 -6.67
C ILE A 59 6.28 -14.50 -6.01
N VAL A 60 5.29 -13.86 -6.63
CA VAL A 60 4.66 -12.64 -6.11
C VAL A 60 3.35 -12.98 -5.44
N THR A 61 3.20 -12.63 -4.17
CA THR A 61 1.94 -12.73 -3.44
C THR A 61 1.33 -11.34 -3.28
N LEU A 62 0.13 -11.16 -3.81
CA LEU A 62 -0.67 -9.93 -3.67
C LEU A 62 -1.70 -10.15 -2.57
N SER A 63 -1.82 -9.20 -1.64
CA SER A 63 -2.84 -9.21 -0.58
C SER A 63 -3.36 -7.79 -0.34
N GLY A 64 -4.48 -7.69 0.38
CA GLY A 64 -5.13 -6.41 0.65
C GLY A 64 -6.51 -6.33 0.01
N ASN A 65 -6.96 -5.10 -0.30
CA ASN A 65 -8.35 -4.84 -0.68
C ASN A 65 -8.42 -3.92 -1.90
N VAL A 66 -9.34 -4.20 -2.80
CA VAL A 66 -9.66 -3.35 -3.95
C VAL A 66 -11.15 -3.04 -3.99
N THR A 67 -11.48 -1.87 -4.50
CA THR A 67 -12.86 -1.39 -4.54
C THR A 67 -13.71 -2.07 -5.62
N MET A 68 -13.09 -2.65 -6.65
CA MET A 68 -13.83 -3.23 -7.79
C MET A 68 -13.24 -4.57 -8.24
N PRO A 69 -14.08 -5.53 -8.68
CA PRO A 69 -13.62 -6.86 -9.12
C PRO A 69 -12.61 -6.80 -10.28
N TYR A 70 -12.81 -5.91 -11.25
CA TYR A 70 -11.91 -5.79 -12.39
C TYR A 70 -10.50 -5.35 -11.98
N LYS A 71 -10.36 -4.50 -10.95
CA LYS A 71 -9.04 -4.09 -10.43
C LYS A 71 -8.22 -5.28 -9.94
N ARG A 72 -8.86 -6.24 -9.28
CA ARG A 72 -8.20 -7.47 -8.84
C ARG A 72 -7.59 -8.25 -10.01
N ASN A 73 -8.32 -8.33 -11.13
CA ASN A 73 -7.87 -9.02 -12.33
C ASN A 73 -6.79 -8.22 -13.06
N ASP A 74 -7.02 -6.93 -13.26
CA ASP A 74 -6.07 -6.04 -13.94
C ASP A 74 -4.72 -5.98 -13.22
N ILE A 75 -4.74 -5.90 -11.87
CA ILE A 75 -3.51 -5.90 -11.06
C ILE A 75 -2.80 -7.25 -11.18
N HIS A 76 -3.54 -8.37 -11.17
CA HIS A 76 -2.95 -9.69 -11.40
C HIS A 76 -2.24 -9.77 -12.75
N GLU A 77 -2.91 -9.39 -13.82
CA GLU A 77 -2.36 -9.43 -15.18
C GLU A 77 -1.14 -8.51 -15.32
N ARG A 78 -1.21 -7.30 -14.77
CA ARG A 78 -0.09 -6.36 -14.77
C ARG A 78 1.14 -6.92 -14.08
N VAL A 79 0.95 -7.54 -12.93
CA VAL A 79 2.03 -8.14 -12.14
C VAL A 79 2.59 -9.38 -12.83
N ALA A 80 1.73 -10.22 -13.42
CA ALA A 80 2.16 -11.40 -14.16
C ALA A 80 3.02 -11.08 -15.40
N ASN A 81 2.87 -9.86 -15.96
CA ASN A 81 3.66 -9.38 -17.09
C ASN A 81 4.96 -8.63 -16.69
N VAL A 82 5.32 -8.59 -15.40
CA VAL A 82 6.60 -8.01 -14.97
C VAL A 82 7.71 -9.03 -15.17
N ASP A 83 8.80 -8.60 -15.81
CA ASP A 83 9.96 -9.44 -16.06
C ASP A 83 10.52 -10.02 -14.76
N GLY A 84 10.71 -11.34 -14.73
CA GLY A 84 11.21 -12.06 -13.55
C GLY A 84 10.11 -12.66 -12.67
N VAL A 85 8.83 -12.31 -12.87
CA VAL A 85 7.70 -12.96 -12.18
C VAL A 85 7.50 -14.36 -12.76
N GLN A 86 7.59 -15.37 -11.91
CA GLN A 86 7.33 -16.78 -12.27
C GLN A 86 5.89 -17.19 -11.97
N GLN A 87 5.34 -16.67 -10.87
CA GLN A 87 3.99 -16.97 -10.43
C GLN A 87 3.40 -15.81 -9.65
N VAL A 88 2.10 -15.54 -9.83
CA VAL A 88 1.33 -14.59 -9.02
C VAL A 88 0.30 -15.33 -8.18
N ARG A 89 0.36 -15.15 -6.87
CA ARG A 89 -0.67 -15.57 -5.90
C ARG A 89 -1.53 -14.38 -5.57
N ASN A 90 -2.70 -14.29 -6.18
CA ASN A 90 -3.59 -13.15 -6.00
C ASN A 90 -4.61 -13.39 -4.88
N ASN A 91 -4.31 -12.88 -3.69
CA ASN A 91 -5.15 -12.93 -2.50
C ASN A 91 -5.89 -11.60 -2.24
N LEU A 92 -5.96 -10.71 -3.25
CA LEU A 92 -6.71 -9.46 -3.15
C LEU A 92 -8.20 -9.74 -2.92
N LYS A 93 -8.77 -9.06 -1.95
CA LYS A 93 -10.20 -9.11 -1.64
C LYS A 93 -10.90 -7.93 -2.34
N VAL A 94 -12.12 -8.17 -2.80
CA VAL A 94 -12.97 -7.10 -3.31
C VAL A 94 -13.84 -6.61 -2.16
N LEU A 95 -13.80 -5.32 -1.90
CA LEU A 95 -14.64 -4.69 -0.88
C LEU A 95 -16.12 -4.81 -1.27
N PRO A 96 -17.01 -5.09 -0.31
CA PRO A 96 -18.44 -5.14 -0.58
C PRO A 96 -18.95 -3.77 -1.03
N VAL A 97 -19.95 -3.77 -1.92
CA VAL A 97 -20.63 -2.54 -2.33
C VAL A 97 -21.47 -2.03 -1.17
N SER A 98 -21.16 -0.83 -0.69
CA SER A 98 -21.82 -0.21 0.46
C SER A 98 -21.81 1.32 0.31
N THR A 99 -22.98 1.92 0.15
CA THR A 99 -23.12 3.38 0.06
C THR A 99 -22.64 4.10 1.32
N SER A 100 -22.87 3.49 2.49
CA SER A 100 -22.40 4.05 3.77
C SER A 100 -20.89 4.04 3.90
N ASP A 101 -20.23 2.95 3.48
CA ASP A 101 -18.78 2.85 3.47
C ASP A 101 -18.15 3.79 2.46
N ASP A 102 -18.76 3.94 1.28
CA ASP A 102 -18.32 4.91 0.27
C ASP A 102 -18.41 6.35 0.79
N GLN A 103 -19.51 6.73 1.41
CA GLN A 103 -19.65 8.05 2.03
C GLN A 103 -18.60 8.27 3.12
N LEU A 104 -18.33 7.27 3.95
CA LEU A 104 -17.34 7.36 5.01
C LEU A 104 -15.93 7.51 4.42
N ARG A 105 -15.56 6.73 3.39
CA ARG A 105 -14.28 6.87 2.65
C ARG A 105 -14.06 8.29 2.15
N TYR A 106 -15.05 8.85 1.44
CA TYR A 106 -14.95 10.20 0.87
C TYR A 106 -14.84 11.28 1.93
N ARG A 107 -15.56 11.16 3.05
CA ARG A 107 -15.47 12.13 4.15
C ARG A 107 -14.10 12.11 4.80
N ILE A 108 -13.55 10.93 5.07
CA ILE A 108 -12.21 10.78 5.65
C ILE A 108 -11.15 11.27 4.68
N ALA A 109 -11.25 10.93 3.39
CA ALA A 109 -10.34 11.39 2.36
C ALA A 109 -10.28 12.92 2.30
N ARG A 110 -11.42 13.59 2.30
CA ARG A 110 -11.48 15.06 2.37
C ARG A 110 -10.85 15.60 3.65
N ALA A 111 -11.19 15.03 4.80
CA ALA A 111 -10.63 15.51 6.07
C ALA A 111 -9.11 15.42 6.11
N ILE A 112 -8.53 14.39 5.49
CA ILE A 112 -7.07 14.23 5.41
C ILE A 112 -6.49 15.14 4.33
N TYR A 113 -6.93 15.02 3.07
CA TYR A 113 -6.26 15.66 1.94
C TYR A 113 -6.60 17.16 1.76
N ASP A 114 -7.73 17.62 2.30
CA ASP A 114 -8.06 19.07 2.35
C ASP A 114 -7.40 19.76 3.58
N ASN A 115 -6.80 18.98 4.50
CA ASN A 115 -6.10 19.56 5.64
C ASN A 115 -4.74 20.14 5.21
N PRO A 116 -4.41 21.40 5.56
CA PRO A 116 -3.15 22.05 5.18
C PRO A 116 -1.90 21.27 5.57
N HIS A 117 -1.95 20.48 6.65
CA HIS A 117 -0.85 19.64 7.11
C HIS A 117 -0.49 18.54 6.09
N PHE A 118 -1.48 18.04 5.33
CA PHE A 118 -1.33 16.95 4.36
C PHE A 118 -1.26 17.44 2.90
N TRP A 119 -1.19 18.73 2.66
CA TRP A 119 -1.13 19.25 1.29
C TRP A 119 -0.02 18.61 0.44
N ASN A 120 1.18 18.45 1.02
CA ASN A 120 2.31 17.85 0.30
C ASN A 120 2.06 16.38 -0.11
N TYR A 121 1.16 15.69 0.57
CA TYR A 121 0.77 14.32 0.24
C TYR A 121 -0.22 14.26 -0.93
N ALA A 122 -0.94 15.35 -1.21
CA ALA A 122 -1.96 15.41 -2.25
C ALA A 122 -1.40 15.76 -3.65
N ILE A 123 -0.11 16.11 -3.75
CA ILE A 123 0.48 16.64 -5.01
C ILE A 123 0.67 15.55 -6.08
N GLY A 124 0.83 14.29 -5.69
CA GLY A 124 1.11 13.19 -6.62
C GLY A 124 -0.15 12.57 -7.23
N PRO A 125 -0.01 11.84 -8.35
CA PRO A 125 -1.12 11.10 -8.94
C PRO A 125 -1.63 9.96 -8.04
N ASN A 126 -0.78 9.42 -7.16
CA ASN A 126 -1.10 8.40 -6.18
C ASN A 126 -0.72 8.90 -4.77
N PRO A 127 -1.66 9.57 -4.09
CA PRO A 127 -1.44 10.01 -2.71
C PRO A 127 -1.15 8.80 -1.79
N PRO A 128 -0.17 8.90 -0.87
CA PRO A 128 0.38 7.73 -0.18
C PRO A 128 -0.44 7.26 1.03
N ILE A 129 -1.50 7.96 1.42
CA ILE A 129 -2.39 7.56 2.52
C ILE A 129 -3.63 6.92 1.91
N HIS A 130 -3.81 5.63 2.14
CA HIS A 130 -4.96 4.87 1.66
C HIS A 130 -6.00 4.69 2.77
N ILE A 131 -7.29 4.70 2.38
CA ILE A 131 -8.42 4.68 3.29
C ILE A 131 -9.32 3.51 2.88
N VAL A 132 -9.14 2.38 3.53
CA VAL A 132 -9.97 1.19 3.33
C VAL A 132 -11.11 1.22 4.33
N VAL A 133 -12.34 1.06 3.85
CA VAL A 133 -13.53 0.94 4.71
C VAL A 133 -14.31 -0.30 4.33
N GLU A 134 -14.58 -1.14 5.31
CA GLU A 134 -15.38 -2.34 5.19
C GLU A 134 -16.34 -2.45 6.38
N HIS A 135 -17.66 -2.46 6.13
CA HIS A 135 -18.69 -2.52 7.15
C HIS A 135 -18.53 -1.47 8.27
N GLY A 136 -18.15 -0.25 7.92
CA GLY A 136 -17.91 0.84 8.87
C GLY A 136 -16.57 0.76 9.61
N HIS A 137 -15.76 -0.28 9.39
CA HIS A 137 -14.40 -0.38 9.92
C HIS A 137 -13.42 0.31 8.98
N VAL A 138 -12.70 1.28 9.50
CA VAL A 138 -11.71 2.08 8.75
C VAL A 138 -10.31 1.52 9.01
N THR A 139 -9.54 1.32 7.95
CA THR A 139 -8.10 1.05 8.03
C THR A 139 -7.35 2.10 7.23
N LEU A 140 -6.46 2.83 7.88
CA LEU A 140 -5.53 3.73 7.21
C LEU A 140 -4.23 2.97 6.92
N THR A 141 -3.84 2.90 5.65
CA THR A 141 -2.61 2.23 5.20
C THR A 141 -1.75 3.18 4.37
N GLY A 142 -0.52 2.79 4.09
CA GLY A 142 0.40 3.60 3.30
C GLY A 142 1.56 4.16 4.08
N VAL A 143 2.19 5.22 3.58
CA VAL A 143 3.43 5.76 4.14
C VAL A 143 3.30 7.26 4.41
N VAL A 144 3.78 7.67 5.59
CA VAL A 144 3.84 9.06 6.02
C VAL A 144 5.27 9.44 6.41
N ASN A 145 5.57 10.74 6.46
CA ASN A 145 6.94 11.20 6.73
C ASN A 145 7.39 10.88 8.15
N ASN A 146 6.48 10.96 9.11
CA ASN A 146 6.79 10.85 10.54
C ASN A 146 5.59 10.41 11.37
N ASP A 147 5.83 10.17 12.67
CA ASP A 147 4.79 9.76 13.63
C ASP A 147 3.71 10.82 13.88
N THR A 148 4.06 12.09 13.79
CA THR A 148 3.08 13.18 13.95
C THR A 148 2.03 13.10 12.85
N ASP A 149 2.44 12.92 11.60
CA ASP A 149 1.53 12.76 10.47
C ASP A 149 0.63 11.54 10.66
N ARG A 150 1.20 10.43 11.13
CA ARG A 150 0.47 9.19 11.44
C ARG A 150 -0.62 9.42 12.49
N VAL A 151 -0.30 10.14 13.55
CA VAL A 151 -1.26 10.46 14.63
C VAL A 151 -2.34 11.42 14.16
N ILE A 152 -1.97 12.47 13.41
CA ILE A 152 -2.93 13.46 12.89
C ILE A 152 -3.90 12.79 11.90
N ALA A 153 -3.42 11.97 10.96
CA ALA A 153 -4.28 11.25 10.02
C ALA A 153 -5.33 10.39 10.75
N ARG A 154 -4.89 9.66 11.79
CA ARG A 154 -5.80 8.88 12.63
C ARG A 154 -6.83 9.77 13.34
N SER A 155 -6.41 10.89 13.91
CA SER A 155 -7.30 11.81 14.62
C SER A 155 -8.37 12.39 13.69
N LEU A 156 -8.02 12.70 12.46
CA LEU A 156 -8.96 13.17 11.44
C LEU A 156 -9.99 12.07 11.08
N ALA A 157 -9.56 10.82 10.93
CA ALA A 157 -10.46 9.71 10.67
C ALA A 157 -11.45 9.45 11.83
N TYR A 158 -11.02 9.66 13.07
CA TYR A 158 -11.89 9.51 14.25
C TYR A 158 -12.99 10.55 14.38
N GLN A 159 -12.97 11.62 13.60
CA GLN A 159 -14.04 12.65 13.62
C GLN A 159 -15.34 12.16 12.96
N PHE A 160 -15.32 11.01 12.31
CA PHE A 160 -16.46 10.45 11.61
C PHE A 160 -17.00 9.22 12.33
N PRO A 161 -18.32 8.90 12.15
CA PRO A 161 -18.94 7.78 12.83
C PRO A 161 -18.51 6.43 12.22
N ALA A 162 -17.28 6.02 12.51
CA ALA A 162 -16.75 4.71 12.16
C ALA A 162 -16.98 3.71 13.32
N MET A 163 -17.16 2.44 12.99
CA MET A 163 -17.21 1.36 13.99
C MET A 163 -15.85 1.16 14.66
N SER A 164 -14.78 1.34 13.89
CA SER A 164 -13.39 1.35 14.39
C SER A 164 -12.47 2.06 13.42
N VAL A 165 -11.34 2.57 13.91
CA VAL A 165 -10.26 3.12 13.09
C VAL A 165 -8.95 2.41 13.45
N LYS A 166 -8.48 1.58 12.53
CA LYS A 166 -7.16 0.94 12.60
C LYS A 166 -6.15 1.79 11.82
N ASN A 167 -5.02 2.08 12.44
CA ASN A 167 -3.95 2.86 11.81
C ASN A 167 -2.76 1.95 11.52
N GLU A 168 -2.56 1.60 10.28
CA GLU A 168 -1.45 0.79 9.76
C GLU A 168 -0.47 1.61 8.92
N LEU A 169 -0.57 2.95 8.98
CA LEU A 169 0.38 3.83 8.33
C LEU A 169 1.80 3.56 8.85
N LYS A 170 2.75 3.48 7.93
CA LYS A 170 4.17 3.35 8.22
C LYS A 170 4.85 4.69 8.04
N THR A 171 5.89 4.94 8.84
CA THR A 171 6.75 6.09 8.60
C THR A 171 7.84 5.76 7.57
N ASN A 172 8.42 6.79 6.96
CA ASN A 172 9.57 6.63 6.07
C ASN A 172 10.77 5.93 6.76
N ALA A 173 10.92 6.12 8.08
CA ALA A 173 11.95 5.45 8.87
C ALA A 173 11.66 3.95 8.99
N GLU A 174 10.44 3.58 9.39
CA GLU A 174 10.00 2.18 9.48
C GLU A 174 10.10 1.46 8.13
N MET A 175 9.78 2.15 7.03
CA MET A 175 9.92 1.56 5.69
C MET A 175 11.38 1.29 5.32
N ARG A 176 12.31 2.20 5.66
CA ARG A 176 13.75 1.97 5.45
C ARG A 176 14.26 0.77 6.26
N ASP A 177 13.90 0.71 7.54
CA ASP A 177 14.29 -0.40 8.42
C ASP A 177 13.76 -1.76 7.88
N LEU A 178 12.53 -1.77 7.37
CA LEU A 178 11.95 -2.97 6.74
C LEU A 178 12.74 -3.39 5.49
N LEU A 179 13.10 -2.45 4.62
CA LEU A 179 13.89 -2.72 3.41
C LEU A 179 15.32 -3.17 3.74
N GLU A 180 15.92 -2.67 4.83
CA GLU A 180 17.24 -3.11 5.28
C GLU A 180 17.22 -4.53 5.87
N THR A 181 16.09 -4.97 6.40
CA THR A 181 15.92 -6.32 7.00
C THR A 181 15.76 -7.42 5.94
N ILE A 182 15.54 -7.04 4.66
CA ILE A 182 15.46 -7.96 3.50
C ILE A 182 16.86 -8.41 3.01
N LYS A 183 17.92 -7.86 3.58
CA LYS A 183 19.33 -8.19 3.23
C LYS A 183 19.79 -9.49 3.86
#